data_fda072f3faf9b22b78744bb203572659
#
_entry.id   fda072f3faf9b22b78744bb203572659
#
_cell.length_a   1.000
_cell.length_b   1.000
_cell.length_c   1.000
_cell.angle_alpha   90.00
_cell.angle_beta   90.00
_cell.angle_gamma   90.00
#
_symmetry.space_group_name_H-M   'P 1'
#
loop_
_entity.id
_entity.type
_entity.pdbx_description
1 polymer ?
#
loop_
_entity_poly.entity_id
_entity_poly.type
_entity_poly.pdbx_seq_one_letter_code
_entity_poly.pdbx_strand_id
1 'polypeptide(L)'
;MNFEKSQYSINKGLWGTSVGGKETLTSNLSLPEEAFPTQISKTEPEEMSITFEKGEIKAVNGEGFSKPIQAIQKIQEIAQVFGIGRDTHVGDTIIGIKGRVSFEAAAPLIILKAHHLLEKHTLTKNQLLIKDQLSLSYGNYLHDGLVLDPVMKDIEILFENSQKTVNGTVKILLKPYHFNLIGIESPNDLMSSDFGSYGEMNKTWTESDVKGFSKIYSNALSIYHQINNKN
;
A
#
# COMPACT_ATOMS: atom_id res chain seq x y z
N MET A 1 -41.85 2.85 17.22
CA MET A 1 -40.77 2.10 16.61
C MET A 1 -39.75 1.84 17.71
N ASN A 2 -39.64 0.59 18.18
CA ASN A 2 -38.56 0.20 19.08
C ASN A 2 -37.29 0.14 18.23
N PHE A 3 -36.41 1.11 18.38
CA PHE A 3 -35.02 0.98 17.93
C PHE A 3 -34.38 -0.05 18.85
N GLU A 4 -34.43 -1.34 18.49
CA GLU A 4 -33.47 -2.29 19.03
C GLU A 4 -32.10 -1.70 18.77
N LYS A 5 -31.31 -1.47 19.83
CA LYS A 5 -29.96 -0.92 19.72
C LYS A 5 -29.17 -1.91 18.89
N SER A 6 -28.93 -1.57 17.62
CA SER A 6 -28.00 -2.32 16.79
C SER A 6 -26.67 -2.46 17.56
N GLN A 7 -26.16 -3.67 17.71
CA GLN A 7 -24.91 -3.92 18.44
C GLN A 7 -23.73 -3.29 17.72
N TYR A 8 -23.83 -3.13 16.40
CA TYR A 8 -22.78 -2.58 15.54
C TYR A 8 -23.32 -1.45 14.67
N SER A 9 -22.48 -0.44 14.47
CA SER A 9 -22.63 0.60 13.46
C SER A 9 -21.81 0.20 12.25
N ILE A 10 -22.46 0.07 11.09
CA ILE A 10 -21.81 -0.35 9.83
C ILE A 10 -21.91 0.81 8.85
N ASN A 11 -20.75 1.31 8.37
CA ASN A 11 -20.68 2.37 7.38
C ASN A 11 -19.97 1.85 6.14
N LYS A 12 -20.72 1.65 5.06
CA LYS A 12 -20.23 1.13 3.78
C LYS A 12 -19.90 2.25 2.83
N GLY A 13 -18.68 2.25 2.29
CA GLY A 13 -18.23 3.16 1.24
C GLY A 13 -17.51 2.43 0.11
N LEU A 14 -17.12 3.18 -0.92
CA LEU A 14 -16.35 2.65 -2.05
C LEU A 14 -15.00 2.07 -1.57
N TRP A 15 -14.38 2.69 -0.58
CA TRP A 15 -13.04 2.39 -0.09
C TRP A 15 -13.04 1.40 1.08
N GLY A 16 -14.15 0.72 1.32
CA GLY A 16 -14.31 -0.30 2.36
C GLY A 16 -15.51 -0.04 3.27
N THR A 17 -15.65 -0.90 4.24
CA THR A 17 -16.73 -0.86 5.23
C THR A 17 -16.13 -0.82 6.63
N SER A 18 -16.52 0.17 7.44
CA SER A 18 -16.16 0.21 8.85
C SER A 18 -17.25 -0.41 9.73
N VAL A 19 -16.83 -1.09 10.79
CA VAL A 19 -17.69 -1.73 11.78
C VAL A 19 -17.25 -1.26 13.17
N GLY A 20 -18.14 -0.55 13.86
CA GLY A 20 -17.90 -0.04 15.22
C GLY A 20 -18.96 -0.51 16.19
N GLY A 21 -18.65 -0.54 17.48
CA GLY A 21 -19.55 -0.93 18.56
C GLY A 21 -19.04 -2.13 19.34
N LYS A 22 -19.69 -2.45 20.44
CA LYS A 22 -19.44 -3.60 21.33
C LYS A 22 -17.93 -3.88 21.55
N GLU A 23 -17.34 -4.86 20.88
CA GLU A 23 -15.94 -5.28 21.05
C GLU A 23 -14.95 -4.17 20.66
N THR A 24 -15.28 -3.35 19.66
CA THR A 24 -14.40 -2.24 19.25
C THR A 24 -14.30 -1.11 20.29
N LEU A 25 -15.22 -1.06 21.25
CA LEU A 25 -15.16 -0.14 22.40
C LEU A 25 -14.20 -0.60 23.50
N THR A 26 -13.58 -1.77 23.35
CA THR A 26 -12.59 -2.32 24.25
C THR A 26 -11.21 -2.36 23.58
N SER A 27 -10.14 -2.53 24.37
CA SER A 27 -8.79 -2.64 23.82
C SER A 27 -8.37 -4.10 23.55
N ASN A 28 -9.07 -5.08 24.09
CA ASN A 28 -8.63 -6.47 24.19
C ASN A 28 -9.56 -7.49 23.50
N LEU A 29 -10.70 -7.06 22.95
CA LEU A 29 -11.61 -7.95 22.25
C LEU A 29 -11.52 -7.71 20.73
N SER A 30 -11.49 -8.78 19.96
CA SER A 30 -11.61 -8.73 18.51
C SER A 30 -13.07 -8.77 18.08
N LEU A 31 -13.36 -8.17 16.92
CA LEU A 31 -14.67 -8.28 16.29
C LEU A 31 -14.90 -9.74 15.88
N PRO A 32 -16.06 -10.35 16.22
CA PRO A 32 -16.38 -11.71 15.82
C PRO A 32 -16.63 -11.79 14.30
N GLU A 33 -16.44 -12.97 13.73
CA GLU A 33 -16.52 -13.23 12.30
C GLU A 33 -17.89 -12.82 11.71
N GLU A 34 -18.96 -13.13 12.40
CA GLU A 34 -20.34 -12.83 12.00
C GLU A 34 -20.70 -11.36 12.00
N ALA A 35 -19.89 -10.50 12.63
CA ALA A 35 -20.10 -9.06 12.62
C ALA A 35 -19.57 -8.37 11.36
N PHE A 36 -18.75 -9.07 10.56
CA PHE A 36 -18.31 -8.54 9.28
C PHE A 36 -19.42 -8.65 8.22
N PRO A 37 -19.62 -7.60 7.39
CA PRO A 37 -20.71 -7.56 6.41
C PRO A 37 -20.67 -8.65 5.35
N THR A 38 -19.46 -9.06 4.94
CA THR A 38 -19.26 -10.11 3.94
C THR A 38 -18.84 -11.40 4.64
N GLN A 39 -19.57 -12.49 4.43
CA GLN A 39 -19.15 -13.80 4.92
C GLN A 39 -18.24 -14.49 3.91
N ILE A 40 -17.25 -15.26 4.39
CA ILE A 40 -16.34 -16.01 3.55
C ILE A 40 -17.10 -17.09 2.81
N SER A 41 -16.96 -17.11 1.48
CA SER A 41 -17.62 -18.10 0.62
C SER A 41 -16.66 -18.78 -0.37
N LYS A 42 -15.39 -18.32 -0.41
CA LYS A 42 -14.35 -18.89 -1.27
C LYS A 42 -13.16 -19.34 -0.43
N THR A 43 -12.73 -20.59 -0.62
CA THR A 43 -11.59 -21.20 0.08
C THR A 43 -10.45 -21.59 -0.86
N GLU A 44 -10.78 -21.92 -2.13
CA GLU A 44 -9.77 -22.25 -3.12
C GLU A 44 -9.04 -21.00 -3.58
N PRO A 45 -7.69 -21.07 -3.72
CA PRO A 45 -6.90 -19.95 -4.23
C PRO A 45 -7.34 -19.52 -5.64
N GLU A 46 -7.33 -18.20 -5.88
CA GLU A 46 -7.68 -17.61 -7.18
C GLU A 46 -6.65 -16.56 -7.58
N GLU A 47 -6.23 -16.59 -8.84
CA GLU A 47 -5.36 -15.56 -9.40
C GLU A 47 -6.17 -14.37 -9.87
N MET A 48 -5.65 -13.17 -9.61
CA MET A 48 -6.17 -11.89 -10.08
C MET A 48 -5.02 -11.04 -10.60
N SER A 49 -5.29 -10.18 -11.58
CA SER A 49 -4.32 -9.21 -12.06
C SER A 49 -4.91 -7.80 -12.08
N ILE A 50 -4.06 -6.81 -11.80
CA ILE A 50 -4.42 -5.39 -11.90
C ILE A 50 -3.41 -4.71 -12.82
N THR A 51 -3.90 -4.05 -13.87
CA THR A 51 -3.08 -3.25 -14.78
C THR A 51 -3.16 -1.79 -14.41
N PHE A 52 -2.00 -1.15 -14.28
CA PHE A 52 -1.83 0.27 -14.02
C PHE A 52 -1.21 0.96 -15.24
N GLU A 53 -1.68 2.18 -15.51
CA GLU A 53 -1.08 3.12 -16.47
C GLU A 53 -0.91 4.47 -15.78
N LYS A 54 0.33 4.95 -15.70
CA LYS A 54 0.70 6.17 -14.97
C LYS A 54 0.17 6.16 -13.53
N GLY A 55 0.23 5.00 -12.86
CA GLY A 55 -0.26 4.80 -11.50
C GLY A 55 -1.76 4.62 -11.35
N GLU A 56 -2.55 4.85 -12.39
CA GLU A 56 -4.01 4.65 -12.36
C GLU A 56 -4.41 3.24 -12.78
N ILE A 57 -5.45 2.69 -12.15
CA ILE A 57 -5.99 1.38 -12.53
C ILE A 57 -6.69 1.50 -13.87
N LYS A 58 -6.31 0.66 -14.84
CA LYS A 58 -6.93 0.59 -16.17
C LYS A 58 -7.67 -0.71 -16.43
N ALA A 59 -7.22 -1.83 -15.87
CA ALA A 59 -7.89 -3.11 -16.06
C ALA A 59 -7.75 -4.02 -14.83
N VAL A 60 -8.69 -4.95 -14.70
CA VAL A 60 -8.66 -6.06 -13.73
C VAL A 60 -8.92 -7.35 -14.51
N ASN A 61 -8.05 -8.34 -14.38
CA ASN A 61 -8.11 -9.61 -15.14
C ASN A 61 -8.24 -9.42 -16.67
N GLY A 62 -7.58 -8.36 -17.20
CA GLY A 62 -7.65 -8.01 -18.62
C GLY A 62 -8.93 -7.25 -19.04
N GLU A 63 -9.93 -7.14 -18.18
CA GLU A 63 -11.12 -6.32 -18.43
C GLU A 63 -10.80 -4.84 -18.18
N GLY A 64 -10.89 -4.01 -19.21
CA GLY A 64 -10.62 -2.57 -19.14
C GLY A 64 -11.79 -1.77 -18.56
N PHE A 65 -11.49 -0.71 -17.78
CA PHE A 65 -12.48 0.16 -17.17
C PHE A 65 -12.27 1.62 -17.58
N SER A 66 -13.36 2.29 -17.95
CA SER A 66 -13.31 3.72 -18.28
C SER A 66 -13.26 4.63 -17.05
N LYS A 67 -13.68 4.11 -15.89
CA LYS A 67 -13.70 4.84 -14.61
C LYS A 67 -13.04 4.01 -13.51
N PRO A 68 -12.09 4.58 -12.74
CA PRO A 68 -11.42 3.87 -11.64
C PRO A 68 -12.38 3.26 -10.61
N ILE A 69 -13.54 3.90 -10.38
CA ILE A 69 -14.57 3.42 -9.45
C ILE A 69 -15.03 2.00 -9.82
N GLN A 70 -15.24 1.72 -11.11
CA GLN A 70 -15.70 0.40 -11.58
C GLN A 70 -14.64 -0.68 -11.33
N ALA A 71 -13.37 -0.35 -11.54
CA ALA A 71 -12.27 -1.26 -11.24
C ALA A 71 -12.14 -1.55 -9.74
N ILE A 72 -12.27 -0.53 -8.87
CA ILE A 72 -12.27 -0.68 -7.41
C ILE A 72 -13.40 -1.60 -6.96
N GLN A 73 -14.63 -1.38 -7.49
CA GLN A 73 -15.79 -2.22 -7.20
C GLN A 73 -15.57 -3.67 -7.65
N LYS A 74 -14.97 -3.87 -8.83
CA LYS A 74 -14.66 -5.21 -9.35
C LYS A 74 -13.65 -5.95 -8.46
N ILE A 75 -12.57 -5.27 -8.02
CA ILE A 75 -11.59 -5.84 -7.10
C ILE A 75 -12.25 -6.19 -5.76
N GLN A 76 -13.11 -5.30 -5.25
CA GLN A 76 -13.85 -5.56 -4.00
C GLN A 76 -14.74 -6.80 -4.13
N GLU A 77 -15.50 -6.92 -5.22
CA GLU A 77 -16.37 -8.07 -5.50
C GLU A 77 -15.60 -9.39 -5.51
N ILE A 78 -14.45 -9.43 -6.19
CA ILE A 78 -13.61 -10.63 -6.29
C ILE A 78 -12.97 -10.99 -4.95
N ALA A 79 -12.48 -10.02 -4.19
CA ALA A 79 -11.60 -10.27 -3.05
C ALA A 79 -12.32 -10.35 -1.70
N GLN A 80 -13.46 -9.67 -1.52
CA GLN A 80 -14.17 -9.66 -0.23
C GLN A 80 -14.64 -11.05 0.21
N VAL A 81 -14.97 -11.92 -0.73
CA VAL A 81 -15.45 -13.29 -0.46
C VAL A 81 -14.39 -14.23 0.13
N PHE A 82 -13.13 -13.78 0.13
CA PHE A 82 -12.01 -14.43 0.82
C PHE A 82 -11.78 -13.88 2.24
N GLY A 83 -12.54 -12.87 2.71
CA GLY A 83 -12.30 -12.20 3.99
C GLY A 83 -11.03 -11.34 4.03
N ILE A 84 -10.49 -10.97 2.88
CA ILE A 84 -9.29 -10.13 2.76
C ILE A 84 -9.60 -8.71 3.23
N GLY A 85 -8.61 -8.06 3.87
CA GLY A 85 -8.70 -6.67 4.29
C GLY A 85 -9.50 -6.42 5.56
N ARG A 86 -9.71 -7.45 6.37
CA ARG A 86 -10.29 -7.33 7.71
C ARG A 86 -9.21 -7.03 8.73
N ASP A 87 -9.38 -5.94 9.48
CA ASP A 87 -8.45 -5.52 10.52
C ASP A 87 -9.15 -4.58 11.51
N THR A 88 -8.42 -4.16 12.53
CA THR A 88 -8.86 -3.18 13.51
C THR A 88 -7.86 -2.04 13.59
N HIS A 89 -8.32 -0.84 13.29
CA HIS A 89 -7.53 0.39 13.39
C HIS A 89 -7.73 1.06 14.76
N VAL A 90 -6.63 1.56 15.32
CA VAL A 90 -6.62 2.45 16.48
C VAL A 90 -5.96 3.75 16.06
N GLY A 91 -6.67 4.87 16.16
CA GLY A 91 -6.17 6.17 15.73
C GLY A 91 -6.56 7.30 16.66
N ASP A 92 -5.97 8.45 16.41
CA ASP A 92 -6.31 9.69 17.12
C ASP A 92 -7.50 10.35 16.43
N THR A 93 -8.48 10.77 17.24
CA THR A 93 -9.58 11.59 16.74
C THR A 93 -9.23 13.07 16.88
N ILE A 94 -9.85 13.93 16.07
CA ILE A 94 -9.66 15.39 16.14
C ILE A 94 -9.94 15.95 17.54
N ILE A 95 -10.82 15.31 18.31
CA ILE A 95 -11.14 15.71 19.69
C ILE A 95 -10.13 15.18 20.73
N GLY A 96 -9.01 14.58 20.31
CA GLY A 96 -7.93 14.14 21.20
C GLY A 96 -8.17 12.85 21.96
N ILE A 97 -9.15 12.06 21.56
CA ILE A 97 -9.46 10.75 22.17
C ILE A 97 -9.08 9.65 21.17
N LYS A 98 -8.48 8.55 21.66
CA LYS A 98 -8.23 7.37 20.83
C LYS A 98 -9.56 6.74 20.40
N GLY A 99 -9.69 6.51 19.11
CA GLY A 99 -10.78 5.75 18.52
C GLY A 99 -10.31 4.36 18.06
N ARG A 100 -11.18 3.37 18.15
CA ARG A 100 -10.93 2.03 17.63
C ARG A 100 -12.10 1.62 16.75
N VAL A 101 -11.79 1.14 15.55
CA VAL A 101 -12.78 0.71 14.55
C VAL A 101 -12.25 -0.50 13.80
N SER A 102 -13.10 -1.49 13.59
CA SER A 102 -12.79 -2.60 12.69
C SER A 102 -13.29 -2.26 11.28
N PHE A 103 -12.67 -2.87 10.29
CA PHE A 103 -13.04 -2.62 8.90
C PHE A 103 -12.84 -3.86 8.03
N GLU A 104 -13.53 -3.86 6.91
CA GLU A 104 -13.39 -4.79 5.80
C GLU A 104 -13.11 -3.97 4.54
N ALA A 105 -11.88 -4.05 4.03
CA ALA A 105 -11.38 -3.17 2.96
C ALA A 105 -10.48 -3.95 1.99
N ALA A 106 -11.02 -4.98 1.32
CA ALA A 106 -10.26 -5.86 0.45
C ALA A 106 -9.63 -5.11 -0.74
N ALA A 107 -10.44 -4.33 -1.48
CA ALA A 107 -9.93 -3.58 -2.63
C ALA A 107 -8.85 -2.57 -2.27
N PRO A 108 -9.02 -1.68 -1.27
CA PRO A 108 -8.00 -0.72 -0.89
C PRO A 108 -6.68 -1.39 -0.52
N LEU A 109 -6.72 -2.43 0.31
CA LEU A 109 -5.51 -3.12 0.75
C LEU A 109 -4.75 -3.74 -0.43
N ILE A 110 -5.46 -4.42 -1.33
CA ILE A 110 -4.87 -5.04 -2.52
C ILE A 110 -4.30 -3.97 -3.46
N ILE A 111 -5.07 -2.93 -3.76
CA ILE A 111 -4.67 -1.85 -4.68
C ILE A 111 -3.40 -1.17 -4.16
N LEU A 112 -3.39 -0.75 -2.88
CA LEU A 112 -2.24 -0.08 -2.29
C LEU A 112 -0.98 -0.96 -2.32
N LYS A 113 -1.11 -2.24 -1.98
CA LYS A 113 0.03 -3.17 -1.99
C LYS A 113 0.51 -3.48 -3.41
N ALA A 114 -0.40 -3.71 -4.35
CA ALA A 114 -0.07 -3.98 -5.75
C ALA A 114 0.59 -2.76 -6.42
N HIS A 115 0.02 -1.57 -6.23
CA HIS A 115 0.57 -0.33 -6.73
C HIS A 115 1.98 -0.07 -6.18
N HIS A 116 2.16 -0.22 -4.86
CA HIS A 116 3.47 -0.02 -4.23
C HIS A 116 4.51 -1.05 -4.70
N LEU A 117 4.11 -2.31 -4.97
CA LEU A 117 5.02 -3.28 -5.59
C LEU A 117 5.49 -2.79 -6.97
N LEU A 118 4.56 -2.32 -7.81
CA LEU A 118 4.91 -1.80 -9.14
C LEU A 118 5.82 -0.58 -9.04
N GLU A 119 5.57 0.33 -8.10
CA GLU A 119 6.45 1.48 -7.83
C GLU A 119 7.88 1.04 -7.47
N LYS A 120 8.04 0.00 -6.65
CA LYS A 120 9.37 -0.56 -6.31
C LYS A 120 10.15 -1.04 -7.52
N HIS A 121 9.45 -1.47 -8.57
CA HIS A 121 10.07 -1.91 -9.81
C HIS A 121 10.35 -0.78 -10.80
N THR A 122 9.63 0.35 -10.70
CA THR A 122 9.64 1.40 -11.73
C THR A 122 10.18 2.75 -11.26
N LEU A 123 10.32 2.95 -9.95
CA LEU A 123 10.87 4.16 -9.35
C LEU A 123 12.26 3.90 -8.79
N THR A 124 13.12 4.92 -8.82
CA THR A 124 14.42 4.87 -8.14
C THR A 124 14.24 4.85 -6.61
N LYS A 125 15.24 4.34 -5.90
CA LYS A 125 15.26 4.33 -4.42
C LYS A 125 14.91 5.70 -3.82
N ASN A 126 15.46 6.78 -4.36
CA ASN A 126 15.27 8.12 -3.80
C ASN A 126 13.89 8.68 -4.12
N GLN A 127 13.33 8.40 -5.31
CA GLN A 127 11.95 8.77 -5.63
C GLN A 127 10.97 8.08 -4.67
N LEU A 128 11.14 6.78 -4.45
CA LEU A 128 10.27 6.01 -3.54
C LEU A 128 10.36 6.54 -2.11
N LEU A 129 11.58 6.79 -1.60
CA LEU A 129 11.80 7.33 -0.26
C LEU A 129 11.07 8.66 -0.04
N ILE A 130 11.23 9.63 -0.96
CA ILE A 130 10.58 10.94 -0.83
C ILE A 130 9.07 10.82 -0.95
N LYS A 131 8.58 9.99 -1.89
CA LYS A 131 7.15 9.75 -2.03
C LYS A 131 6.54 9.17 -0.76
N ASP A 132 7.17 8.17 -0.16
CA ASP A 132 6.67 7.53 1.07
C ASP A 132 6.62 8.51 2.25
N GLN A 133 7.64 9.35 2.41
CA GLN A 133 7.65 10.41 3.43
C GLN A 133 6.52 11.42 3.23
N LEU A 134 6.33 11.90 2.00
CA LEU A 134 5.28 12.87 1.70
C LEU A 134 3.87 12.27 1.79
N SER A 135 3.72 10.97 1.53
CA SER A 135 2.42 10.30 1.63
C SER A 135 1.87 10.30 3.06
N LEU A 136 2.74 10.19 4.06
CA LEU A 136 2.35 10.31 5.47
C LEU A 136 1.87 11.72 5.80
N SER A 137 2.61 12.74 5.35
CA SER A 137 2.23 14.14 5.56
C SER A 137 0.92 14.47 4.84
N TYR A 138 0.78 14.03 3.59
CA TYR A 138 -0.42 14.22 2.79
C TYR A 138 -1.65 13.59 3.46
N GLY A 139 -1.52 12.35 3.94
CA GLY A 139 -2.59 11.64 4.64
C GLY A 139 -3.02 12.36 5.93
N ASN A 140 -2.07 12.88 6.72
CA ASN A 140 -2.36 13.65 7.93
C ASN A 140 -3.09 14.95 7.61
N TYR A 141 -2.62 15.74 6.63
CA TYR A 141 -3.28 16.97 6.22
C TYR A 141 -4.71 16.72 5.71
N LEU A 142 -4.90 15.63 4.95
CA LEU A 142 -6.21 15.23 4.47
C LEU A 142 -7.15 14.85 5.62
N HIS A 143 -6.65 14.08 6.60
CA HIS A 143 -7.38 13.70 7.82
C HIS A 143 -7.79 14.93 8.64
N ASP A 144 -6.91 15.93 8.75
CA ASP A 144 -7.16 17.16 9.47
C ASP A 144 -8.05 18.16 8.71
N GLY A 145 -8.51 17.80 7.52
CA GLY A 145 -9.40 18.63 6.69
C GLY A 145 -8.69 19.77 5.96
N LEU A 146 -7.36 19.72 5.85
CA LEU A 146 -6.53 20.76 5.22
C LEU A 146 -6.41 20.59 3.70
N VAL A 147 -7.43 20.04 3.05
CA VAL A 147 -7.45 19.74 1.61
C VAL A 147 -7.20 20.96 0.70
N LEU A 148 -7.50 22.17 1.20
CA LEU A 148 -7.30 23.42 0.47
C LEU A 148 -5.96 24.11 0.78
N ASP A 149 -5.12 23.54 1.65
CA ASP A 149 -3.79 24.08 1.89
C ASP A 149 -2.94 23.97 0.61
N PRO A 150 -2.23 25.03 0.21
CA PRO A 150 -1.37 25.00 -1.00
C PRO A 150 -0.36 23.85 -1.04
N VAL A 151 0.17 23.43 0.13
CA VAL A 151 1.12 22.31 0.22
C VAL A 151 0.55 21.00 -0.32
N MET A 152 -0.78 20.80 -0.24
CA MET A 152 -1.44 19.62 -0.82
C MET A 152 -1.21 19.54 -2.32
N LYS A 153 -1.33 20.68 -3.00
CA LYS A 153 -1.13 20.78 -4.45
C LYS A 153 0.33 20.56 -4.85
N ASP A 154 1.28 21.04 -4.06
CA ASP A 154 2.70 20.83 -4.29
C ASP A 154 3.05 19.34 -4.19
N ILE A 155 2.51 18.63 -3.19
CA ILE A 155 2.69 17.20 -3.01
C ILE A 155 2.03 16.41 -4.15
N GLU A 156 0.81 16.77 -4.55
CA GLU A 156 0.10 16.13 -5.66
C GLU A 156 0.89 16.19 -6.97
N ILE A 157 1.47 17.36 -7.30
CA ILE A 157 2.31 17.53 -8.50
C ILE A 157 3.52 16.60 -8.46
N LEU A 158 4.15 16.42 -7.30
CA LEU A 158 5.26 15.48 -7.15
C LEU A 158 4.79 14.04 -7.37
N PHE A 159 3.64 13.66 -6.77
CA PHE A 159 3.08 12.33 -6.96
C PHE A 159 2.74 12.09 -8.43
N GLU A 160 1.98 12.96 -9.08
CA GLU A 160 1.61 12.84 -10.49
C GLU A 160 2.85 12.70 -11.40
N ASN A 161 3.90 13.50 -11.13
CA ASN A 161 5.14 13.41 -11.90
C ASN A 161 5.84 12.07 -11.71
N SER A 162 5.86 11.52 -10.50
CA SER A 162 6.49 10.23 -10.20
C SER A 162 5.77 9.06 -10.88
N GLN A 163 4.45 9.17 -11.08
CA GLN A 163 3.62 8.10 -11.64
C GLN A 163 3.79 7.89 -13.15
N LYS A 164 4.45 8.78 -13.88
CA LYS A 164 4.62 8.68 -15.35
C LYS A 164 5.24 7.35 -15.81
N THR A 165 6.10 6.76 -15.00
CA THR A 165 6.77 5.48 -15.29
C THR A 165 6.12 4.28 -14.58
N VAL A 166 5.09 4.49 -13.76
CA VAL A 166 4.41 3.42 -13.03
C VAL A 166 3.35 2.79 -13.94
N ASN A 167 3.83 1.96 -14.89
CA ASN A 167 3.02 1.27 -15.87
C ASN A 167 3.29 -0.23 -15.80
N GLY A 168 2.26 -1.05 -15.79
CA GLY A 168 2.41 -2.50 -15.78
C GLY A 168 1.26 -3.24 -15.17
N THR A 169 1.38 -4.56 -15.15
CA THR A 169 0.39 -5.48 -14.59
C THR A 169 0.98 -6.19 -13.38
N VAL A 170 0.27 -6.16 -12.28
CA VAL A 170 0.62 -6.89 -11.04
C VAL A 170 -0.23 -8.14 -10.94
N LYS A 171 0.41 -9.29 -10.69
CA LYS A 171 -0.22 -10.60 -10.50
C LYS A 171 -0.37 -10.88 -9.01
N ILE A 172 -1.55 -11.36 -8.62
CA ILE A 172 -1.98 -11.50 -7.24
C ILE A 172 -2.61 -12.87 -7.07
N LEU A 173 -2.25 -13.60 -6.03
CA LEU A 173 -2.89 -14.85 -5.63
C LEU A 173 -3.72 -14.61 -4.37
N LEU A 174 -5.04 -14.70 -4.49
CA LEU A 174 -6.00 -14.54 -3.41
C LEU A 174 -6.17 -15.87 -2.67
N LYS A 175 -6.24 -15.81 -1.35
CA LYS A 175 -6.47 -16.95 -0.45
C LYS A 175 -7.34 -16.49 0.73
N PRO A 176 -7.98 -17.41 1.47
CA PRO A 176 -8.72 -17.03 2.68
C PRO A 176 -7.88 -16.15 3.61
N TYR A 177 -8.41 -14.98 3.95
CA TYR A 177 -7.87 -13.95 4.84
C TYR A 177 -6.61 -13.21 4.36
N HIS A 178 -5.96 -13.64 3.27
CA HIS A 178 -4.74 -12.99 2.79
C HIS A 178 -4.57 -13.08 1.27
N PHE A 179 -3.56 -12.39 0.75
CA PHE A 179 -3.15 -12.50 -0.64
C PHE A 179 -1.62 -12.41 -0.76
N ASN A 180 -1.09 -12.95 -1.84
CA ASN A 180 0.31 -12.83 -2.21
C ASN A 180 0.43 -12.04 -3.51
N LEU A 181 1.37 -11.10 -3.56
CA LEU A 181 1.80 -10.48 -4.81
C LEU A 181 2.83 -11.43 -5.44
N ILE A 182 2.49 -12.03 -6.58
CA ILE A 182 3.27 -13.13 -7.17
C ILE A 182 4.15 -12.70 -8.34
N GLY A 183 4.03 -11.47 -8.81
CA GLY A 183 4.90 -10.92 -9.85
C GLY A 183 4.34 -9.66 -10.49
N ILE A 184 5.17 -9.07 -11.36
CA ILE A 184 4.79 -7.93 -12.21
C ILE A 184 5.25 -8.15 -13.65
N GLU A 185 4.60 -7.43 -14.56
CA GLU A 185 5.06 -7.21 -15.93
C GLU A 185 5.03 -5.72 -16.22
N SER A 186 6.18 -5.11 -16.54
CA SER A 186 6.27 -3.66 -16.78
C SER A 186 7.29 -3.33 -17.85
N PRO A 187 6.98 -2.41 -18.78
CA PRO A 187 7.97 -1.87 -19.71
C PRO A 187 9.00 -0.95 -19.03
N ASN A 188 8.74 -0.53 -17.81
CA ASN A 188 9.59 0.36 -17.03
C ASN A 188 10.30 -0.36 -15.88
N ASP A 189 10.38 -1.70 -15.91
CA ASP A 189 10.99 -2.49 -14.84
C ASP A 189 12.49 -2.24 -14.74
N LEU A 190 12.94 -1.69 -13.62
CA LEU A 190 14.35 -1.43 -13.32
C LEU A 190 15.15 -2.70 -12.97
N MET A 191 14.48 -3.84 -12.81
CA MET A 191 15.14 -5.16 -12.70
C MET A 191 15.47 -5.77 -14.08
N SER A 192 15.25 -5.03 -15.19
CA SER A 192 15.59 -5.51 -16.52
C SER A 192 17.06 -5.92 -16.61
N SER A 193 17.30 -7.12 -17.09
CA SER A 193 18.63 -7.75 -17.19
C SER A 193 19.58 -7.07 -18.17
N ASP A 194 19.11 -6.13 -19.00
CA ASP A 194 19.93 -5.45 -20.01
C ASP A 194 21.03 -4.59 -19.36
N PHE A 195 20.83 -4.13 -18.13
CA PHE A 195 21.77 -3.25 -17.41
C PHE A 195 22.48 -3.92 -16.23
N GLY A 196 22.18 -5.16 -15.90
CA GLY A 196 22.81 -5.94 -14.85
C GLY A 196 21.84 -6.82 -14.11
N SER A 197 22.28 -7.99 -13.67
CA SER A 197 21.49 -8.92 -12.86
C SER A 197 22.01 -8.96 -11.42
N TYR A 198 21.11 -9.11 -10.47
CA TYR A 198 21.46 -9.30 -9.07
C TYR A 198 22.16 -10.65 -8.88
N GLY A 199 23.34 -10.61 -8.29
CA GLY A 199 24.07 -11.82 -7.86
C GLY A 199 25.01 -12.46 -8.86
N GLU A 200 25.11 -11.98 -10.11
CA GLU A 200 26.03 -12.50 -11.12
C GLU A 200 26.88 -11.39 -11.77
N MET A 201 27.83 -11.81 -12.64
CA MET A 201 28.88 -10.94 -13.18
C MET A 201 28.36 -9.59 -13.70
N ASN A 202 28.47 -8.59 -12.85
CA ASN A 202 28.25 -7.21 -13.23
C ASN A 202 29.40 -6.75 -14.15
N LYS A 203 29.07 -6.25 -15.33
CA LYS A 203 30.06 -5.78 -16.32
C LYS A 203 30.40 -4.29 -16.20
N THR A 204 29.70 -3.56 -15.32
CA THR A 204 29.80 -2.09 -15.21
C THR A 204 30.72 -1.62 -14.09
N TRP A 205 31.04 -2.47 -13.14
CA TRP A 205 31.97 -2.17 -12.04
C TRP A 205 32.75 -3.42 -11.60
N THR A 206 33.88 -3.21 -10.92
CA THR A 206 34.82 -4.24 -10.47
C THR A 206 34.88 -4.32 -8.96
N GLU A 207 35.52 -5.36 -8.42
CA GLU A 207 35.80 -5.48 -6.98
C GLU A 207 36.58 -4.27 -6.44
N SER A 208 37.51 -3.72 -7.23
CA SER A 208 38.28 -2.53 -6.87
C SER A 208 37.39 -1.30 -6.69
N ASP A 209 36.39 -1.13 -7.55
CA ASP A 209 35.42 -0.03 -7.46
C ASP A 209 34.58 -0.13 -6.20
N VAL A 210 34.09 -1.34 -5.87
CA VAL A 210 33.34 -1.60 -4.61
C VAL A 210 34.18 -1.31 -3.40
N LYS A 211 35.45 -1.75 -3.38
CA LYS A 211 36.37 -1.50 -2.29
C LYS A 211 36.67 -0.02 -2.11
N GLY A 212 36.86 0.70 -3.21
CA GLY A 212 37.06 2.17 -3.21
C GLY A 212 35.82 2.89 -2.69
N PHE A 213 34.65 2.58 -3.22
CA PHE A 213 33.38 3.15 -2.78
C PHE A 213 33.13 2.92 -1.28
N SER A 214 33.26 1.69 -0.81
CA SER A 214 33.01 1.33 0.59
C SER A 214 33.95 2.08 1.54
N LYS A 215 35.23 2.24 1.15
CA LYS A 215 36.21 2.98 1.91
C LYS A 215 35.87 4.46 2.05
N ILE A 216 35.44 5.10 0.97
CA ILE A 216 35.04 6.52 0.98
C ILE A 216 33.73 6.69 1.74
N TYR A 217 32.73 5.85 1.45
CA TYR A 217 31.39 5.94 2.06
C TYR A 217 31.41 5.73 3.57
N SER A 218 32.27 4.84 4.09
CA SER A 218 32.42 4.60 5.53
C SER A 218 33.27 5.62 6.27
N ASN A 219 33.95 6.55 5.57
CA ASN A 219 34.94 7.44 6.18
C ASN A 219 34.36 8.33 7.29
N ALA A 220 33.15 8.89 7.08
CA ALA A 220 32.50 9.72 8.09
C ALA A 220 32.21 8.95 9.40
N LEU A 221 31.75 7.70 9.30
CA LEU A 221 31.53 6.82 10.45
C LEU A 221 32.85 6.44 11.13
N SER A 222 33.89 6.19 10.35
CA SER A 222 35.23 5.91 10.89
C SER A 222 35.77 7.08 11.71
N ILE A 223 35.62 8.31 11.21
CA ILE A 223 36.02 9.53 11.94
C ILE A 223 35.20 9.67 13.24
N TYR A 224 33.87 9.49 13.15
CA TYR A 224 32.99 9.53 14.33
C TYR A 224 33.47 8.54 15.42
N HIS A 225 33.73 7.28 15.06
CA HIS A 225 34.20 6.26 16.01
C HIS A 225 35.58 6.55 16.57
N GLN A 226 36.50 7.06 15.75
CA GLN A 226 37.84 7.42 16.22
C GLN A 226 37.82 8.57 17.23
N ILE A 227 36.93 9.52 17.08
CA ILE A 227 36.80 10.65 18.02
C ILE A 227 36.13 10.21 19.32
N ASN A 228 35.07 9.43 19.26
CA ASN A 228 34.25 9.10 20.43
C ASN A 228 34.73 7.87 21.21
N ASN A 229 35.62 7.06 20.64
CA ASN A 229 36.24 5.90 21.33
C ASN A 229 37.71 6.13 21.70
N LYS A 230 38.16 7.38 21.82
CA LYS A 230 39.45 7.76 22.41
C LYS A 230 39.28 7.76 23.92
N ASN A 231 39.25 6.57 24.55
CA ASN A 231 39.47 6.36 25.98
C ASN A 231 40.68 5.46 26.17
#